data_047251a578ee6c838182d2eedb396cb3
#
_entry.id   047251a578ee6c838182d2eedb396cb3
#
_cell.length_a   1.000
_cell.length_b   1.000
_cell.length_c   1.000
_cell.angle_alpha   90.00
_cell.angle_beta   90.00
_cell.angle_gamma   90.00
#
_symmetry.space_group_name_H-M   'P 1'
#
loop_
_entity.id
_entity.type
_entity.pdbx_description
1 polymer ?
#
loop_
_entity_poly.entity_id
_entity_poly.type
_entity_poly.pdbx_seq_one_letter_code
_entity_poly.pdbx_strand_id
1 'polypeptide(L)'
;VKRADELIPWKVTDISLRPFKQMWSMNPSIHFDGKTWRCVLRCTDYAMPGGVTVRSDRARPGQSQTKNAMVIFDPASWKPIEIYKMRERDDLPRAAVGSIGFEDVRLFRTDREGLQGIAASLHLKRSHRGKQLVEQVVLSLNDNYDIIKARPIRGGWSNSPQKNWAPFDNCAEARFLYAIDKGTLFDARGALRGADTIVRPSTRGRQPYVPDDHVRERAVERANDSEEARERAARKRRDSDHSHHAVVTEPQGSWYEGLRGGTQLVRAGQDAWLGIGHAMTFVDKLKYYWHVWYLVNARGALMSASYPMKLAPNGIEFAVGMAIDGDRVVVSFGVDDMESRIGETSLAAVLATLRSIQRSVA
;
A
#
# COMPACT_ATOMS: atom_id res chain seq x y z
N VAL A 1 14.84 -5.41 -13.39
CA VAL A 1 14.56 -5.47 -11.95
C VAL A 1 14.47 -6.92 -11.55
N LYS A 2 15.23 -7.32 -10.51
CA LYS A 2 15.22 -8.70 -9.98
C LYS A 2 13.95 -8.97 -9.16
N ARG A 3 13.59 -10.25 -9.03
CA ARG A 3 12.54 -10.67 -8.10
C ARG A 3 13.12 -10.79 -6.68
N ALA A 4 12.26 -10.73 -5.67
CA ALA A 4 12.68 -10.88 -4.27
C ALA A 4 13.37 -12.23 -4.01
N ASP A 5 12.85 -13.32 -4.61
CA ASP A 5 13.43 -14.67 -4.48
C ASP A 5 14.79 -14.87 -5.17
N GLU A 6 15.19 -13.94 -6.06
CA GLU A 6 16.53 -13.89 -6.64
C GLU A 6 17.55 -13.10 -5.78
N LEU A 7 17.06 -12.33 -4.80
CA LEU A 7 17.88 -11.45 -3.97
C LEU A 7 18.05 -12.00 -2.54
N ILE A 8 16.99 -12.61 -1.98
CA ILE A 8 16.92 -13.09 -0.61
C ILE A 8 16.11 -14.40 -0.58
N PRO A 9 16.27 -15.25 0.44
CA PRO A 9 15.34 -16.33 0.71
C PRO A 9 13.92 -15.76 0.88
N TRP A 10 13.02 -16.07 -0.05
CA TRP A 10 11.68 -15.49 -0.11
C TRP A 10 10.62 -16.56 -0.31
N LYS A 11 9.79 -16.77 0.70
CA LYS A 11 8.68 -17.72 0.66
C LYS A 11 7.37 -16.96 0.55
N VAL A 12 6.54 -17.29 -0.44
CA VAL A 12 5.23 -16.67 -0.66
C VAL A 12 4.12 -17.63 -0.33
N THR A 13 3.12 -17.16 0.40
CA THR A 13 1.90 -17.89 0.75
C THR A 13 0.68 -17.08 0.31
N ASP A 14 -0.27 -17.71 -0.36
CA ASP A 14 -1.57 -17.12 -0.68
C ASP A 14 -2.47 -17.13 0.57
N ILE A 15 -2.99 -15.96 0.91
CA ILE A 15 -3.93 -15.75 2.02
C ILE A 15 -5.25 -15.14 1.54
N SER A 16 -5.55 -15.29 0.25
CA SER A 16 -6.76 -14.74 -0.35
C SER A 16 -8.01 -15.36 0.27
N LEU A 17 -8.87 -14.51 0.82
CA LEU A 17 -10.13 -14.89 1.44
C LEU A 17 -11.28 -14.11 0.81
N ARG A 18 -12.51 -14.56 1.04
CA ARG A 18 -13.72 -13.85 0.60
C ARG A 18 -14.65 -13.56 1.79
N PRO A 19 -14.26 -12.66 2.71
CA PRO A 19 -15.08 -12.32 3.88
C PRO A 19 -16.45 -11.74 3.51
N PHE A 20 -16.52 -11.11 2.34
CA PHE A 20 -17.75 -10.56 1.77
C PHE A 20 -18.10 -11.27 0.47
N LYS A 21 -19.37 -11.60 0.31
CA LYS A 21 -19.88 -12.26 -0.89
C LYS A 21 -19.62 -11.38 -2.12
N GLN A 22 -19.06 -11.99 -3.18
CA GLN A 22 -18.78 -11.34 -4.47
C GLN A 22 -17.78 -10.15 -4.40
N MET A 23 -16.90 -10.14 -3.41
CA MET A 23 -15.80 -9.20 -3.32
C MET A 23 -14.47 -9.95 -3.32
N TRP A 24 -13.46 -9.38 -3.94
CA TRP A 24 -12.09 -9.87 -3.91
C TRP A 24 -11.33 -9.25 -2.74
N SER A 25 -10.52 -10.04 -2.04
CA SER A 25 -9.58 -9.50 -1.06
C SER A 25 -8.28 -9.10 -1.75
N MET A 26 -7.77 -7.94 -1.37
CA MET A 26 -6.53 -7.38 -1.90
C MET A 26 -5.82 -6.54 -0.85
N ASN A 27 -4.60 -6.13 -1.14
CA ASN A 27 -3.84 -5.15 -0.37
C ASN A 27 -3.89 -5.41 1.15
N PRO A 28 -3.48 -6.63 1.59
CA PRO A 28 -3.50 -7.00 2.99
C PRO A 28 -2.51 -6.16 3.79
N SER A 29 -2.89 -5.72 4.99
CA SER A 29 -1.99 -5.04 5.92
C SER A 29 -1.81 -5.86 7.20
N ILE A 30 -0.64 -6.48 7.34
CA ILE A 30 -0.31 -7.30 8.50
C ILE A 30 0.27 -6.48 9.64
N HIS A 31 -0.02 -6.88 10.87
CA HIS A 31 0.54 -6.36 12.10
C HIS A 31 0.75 -7.49 13.11
N PHE A 32 1.85 -7.43 13.87
CA PHE A 32 2.17 -8.34 14.95
C PHE A 32 2.42 -7.57 16.25
N ASP A 33 1.75 -7.95 17.31
CA ASP A 33 1.85 -7.27 18.62
C ASP A 33 2.71 -8.03 19.65
N GLY A 34 3.51 -8.99 19.19
CA GLY A 34 4.28 -9.91 20.05
C GLY A 34 3.54 -11.19 20.39
N LYS A 35 2.24 -11.31 20.08
CA LYS A 35 1.41 -12.48 20.38
C LYS A 35 0.51 -12.89 19.24
N THR A 36 -0.13 -11.92 18.59
CA THR A 36 -1.21 -12.17 17.63
C THR A 36 -0.89 -11.55 16.28
N TRP A 37 -1.04 -12.34 15.23
CA TRP A 37 -0.92 -11.90 13.84
C TRP A 37 -2.28 -11.43 13.33
N ARG A 38 -2.40 -10.14 13.12
CA ARG A 38 -3.60 -9.47 12.60
C ARG A 38 -3.37 -9.00 11.19
N CYS A 39 -4.37 -9.10 10.35
CA CYS A 39 -4.30 -8.62 8.98
C CYS A 39 -5.61 -7.97 8.57
N VAL A 40 -5.59 -6.73 8.14
CA VAL A 40 -6.73 -6.13 7.46
C VAL A 40 -6.68 -6.50 5.99
N LEU A 41 -7.73 -7.16 5.50
CA LEU A 41 -7.96 -7.40 4.09
C LEU A 41 -8.90 -6.31 3.55
N ARG A 42 -8.44 -5.56 2.57
CA ARG A 42 -9.30 -4.71 1.76
C ARG A 42 -10.11 -5.60 0.81
N CYS A 43 -11.43 -5.44 0.79
CA CYS A 43 -12.31 -6.19 -0.09
C CYS A 43 -13.04 -5.22 -1.02
N THR A 44 -13.01 -5.49 -2.32
CA THR A 44 -13.61 -4.63 -3.34
C THR A 44 -14.50 -5.42 -4.28
N ASP A 45 -15.45 -4.74 -4.89
CA ASP A 45 -16.33 -5.28 -5.92
C ASP A 45 -15.72 -5.22 -7.33
N TYR A 46 -14.41 -4.97 -7.42
CA TYR A 46 -13.63 -5.03 -8.64
C TYR A 46 -12.28 -5.73 -8.40
N ALA A 47 -11.67 -6.20 -9.47
CA ALA A 47 -10.31 -6.72 -9.55
C ALA A 47 -9.62 -6.19 -10.80
N MET A 48 -8.29 -6.32 -10.88
CA MET A 48 -7.50 -5.81 -12.02
C MET A 48 -6.57 -6.89 -12.61
N PRO A 49 -7.06 -8.06 -13.01
CA PRO A 49 -6.23 -9.10 -13.59
C PRO A 49 -5.52 -8.60 -14.85
N GLY A 50 -4.17 -8.66 -14.86
CA GLY A 50 -3.36 -8.16 -15.97
C GLY A 50 -3.56 -6.68 -16.29
N GLY A 51 -3.94 -5.86 -15.30
CA GLY A 51 -4.17 -4.43 -15.46
C GLY A 51 -5.54 -4.05 -16.05
N VAL A 52 -6.43 -5.02 -16.29
CA VAL A 52 -7.79 -4.78 -16.80
C VAL A 52 -8.79 -4.82 -15.64
N THR A 53 -9.58 -3.77 -15.47
CA THR A 53 -10.60 -3.73 -14.42
C THR A 53 -11.75 -4.69 -14.76
N VAL A 54 -12.00 -5.65 -13.88
CA VAL A 54 -13.17 -6.55 -13.89
C VAL A 54 -14.04 -6.22 -12.69
N ARG A 55 -15.35 -6.10 -12.89
CA ARG A 55 -16.31 -5.83 -11.81
C ARG A 55 -17.14 -7.06 -11.48
N SER A 56 -17.59 -7.14 -10.24
CA SER A 56 -18.58 -8.16 -9.85
C SER A 56 -19.98 -7.82 -10.41
N ASP A 57 -20.83 -8.83 -10.58
CA ASP A 57 -22.20 -8.66 -11.09
C ASP A 57 -23.08 -7.72 -10.25
N ARG A 58 -22.66 -7.40 -9.04
CA ARG A 58 -23.37 -6.47 -8.13
C ARG A 58 -22.75 -5.07 -8.07
N ALA A 59 -21.66 -4.86 -8.78
CA ALA A 59 -21.04 -3.55 -8.82
C ALA A 59 -21.98 -2.55 -9.48
N ARG A 60 -22.31 -1.48 -8.77
CA ARG A 60 -23.12 -0.40 -9.37
C ARG A 60 -22.25 0.35 -10.38
N PRO A 61 -22.77 0.67 -11.56
CA PRO A 61 -22.05 1.46 -12.53
C PRO A 61 -21.50 2.75 -11.91
N GLY A 62 -20.20 3.00 -12.08
CA GLY A 62 -19.55 4.22 -11.58
C GLY A 62 -19.31 4.30 -10.07
N GLN A 63 -19.68 3.25 -9.29
CA GLN A 63 -19.49 3.21 -7.83
C GLN A 63 -18.75 1.93 -7.45
N SER A 64 -17.46 2.03 -7.16
CA SER A 64 -16.74 0.95 -6.50
C SER A 64 -17.04 0.97 -5.00
N GLN A 65 -17.11 -0.20 -4.39
CA GLN A 65 -17.27 -0.36 -2.95
C GLN A 65 -16.00 -0.97 -2.36
N THR A 66 -15.57 -0.42 -1.24
CA THR A 66 -14.51 -0.97 -0.42
C THR A 66 -15.08 -1.35 0.94
N LYS A 67 -14.79 -2.56 1.40
CA LYS A 67 -15.04 -3.04 2.76
C LYS A 67 -13.76 -3.63 3.32
N ASN A 68 -13.62 -3.62 4.62
CA ASN A 68 -12.45 -4.16 5.28
C ASN A 68 -12.84 -5.30 6.20
N ALA A 69 -11.97 -6.31 6.28
CA ALA A 69 -12.10 -7.41 7.23
C ALA A 69 -10.80 -7.56 8.02
N MET A 70 -10.90 -7.68 9.34
CA MET A 70 -9.78 -8.09 10.18
C MET A 70 -9.74 -9.61 10.23
N VAL A 71 -8.56 -10.18 9.99
CA VAL A 71 -8.31 -11.62 10.05
C VAL A 71 -7.21 -11.86 11.05
N ILE A 72 -7.44 -12.83 11.94
CA ILE A 72 -6.41 -13.38 12.82
C ILE A 72 -5.87 -14.63 12.17
N PHE A 73 -4.55 -14.72 12.01
CA PHE A 73 -3.88 -15.84 11.37
C PHE A 73 -3.09 -16.69 12.34
N ASP A 74 -3.06 -17.99 12.09
CA ASP A 74 -2.05 -18.89 12.62
C ASP A 74 -0.71 -18.63 11.93
N PRO A 75 0.35 -18.28 12.66
CA PRO A 75 1.62 -17.86 12.05
C PRO A 75 2.41 -19.00 11.39
N ALA A 76 2.11 -20.26 11.73
CA ALA A 76 2.80 -21.40 11.16
C ALA A 76 2.23 -21.82 9.79
N SER A 77 0.92 -21.71 9.64
CA SER A 77 0.21 -22.16 8.44
C SER A 77 -0.42 -21.07 7.61
N TRP A 78 -0.50 -19.85 8.13
CA TRP A 78 -1.26 -18.73 7.56
C TRP A 78 -2.73 -19.04 7.29
N LYS A 79 -3.29 -19.99 8.04
CA LYS A 79 -4.72 -20.27 8.02
C LYS A 79 -5.45 -19.27 8.90
N PRO A 80 -6.63 -18.78 8.49
CA PRO A 80 -7.43 -17.89 9.31
C PRO A 80 -7.95 -18.63 10.54
N ILE A 81 -7.75 -18.05 11.73
CA ILE A 81 -8.32 -18.51 13.01
C ILE A 81 -9.68 -17.83 13.19
N GLU A 82 -9.72 -16.51 12.96
CA GLU A 82 -10.91 -15.68 13.13
C GLU A 82 -11.01 -14.64 12.02
N ILE A 83 -12.24 -14.31 11.64
CA ILE A 83 -12.53 -13.30 10.61
C ILE A 83 -13.61 -12.36 11.13
N TYR A 84 -13.28 -11.08 11.22
CA TYR A 84 -14.20 -10.01 11.64
C TYR A 84 -14.48 -9.08 10.45
N LYS A 85 -15.77 -8.87 10.14
CA LYS A 85 -16.17 -7.83 9.18
C LYS A 85 -16.11 -6.49 9.90
N MET A 86 -15.13 -5.68 9.57
CA MET A 86 -14.98 -4.36 10.18
C MET A 86 -16.19 -3.48 9.81
N ARG A 87 -16.88 -2.99 10.83
CA ARG A 87 -18.03 -2.11 10.66
C ARG A 87 -17.58 -0.67 10.86
N GLU A 88 -18.14 0.21 10.09
CA GLU A 88 -18.03 1.66 10.29
C GLU A 88 -19.19 2.09 11.18
N ARG A 89 -18.91 2.84 12.26
CA ARG A 89 -20.00 3.42 13.08
C ARG A 89 -20.82 4.38 12.23
N ASP A 90 -22.14 4.36 12.42
CA ASP A 90 -23.09 5.16 11.64
C ASP A 90 -22.90 6.67 11.84
N ASP A 91 -22.34 7.08 12.98
CA ASP A 91 -22.08 8.49 13.35
C ASP A 91 -20.71 9.00 12.85
N LEU A 92 -19.93 8.18 12.13
CA LEU A 92 -18.68 8.67 11.53
C LEU A 92 -18.96 9.82 10.56
N PRO A 93 -18.16 10.90 10.63
CA PRO A 93 -18.33 12.00 9.69
C PRO A 93 -18.24 11.52 8.24
N ARG A 94 -19.28 11.68 7.45
CA ARG A 94 -19.27 11.29 6.03
C ARG A 94 -18.11 11.90 5.26
N ALA A 95 -17.64 13.07 5.68
CA ALA A 95 -16.42 13.69 5.16
C ALA A 95 -15.15 12.89 5.46
N ALA A 96 -15.17 12.01 6.46
CA ALA A 96 -14.02 11.15 6.80
C ALA A 96 -14.10 9.79 6.11
N VAL A 97 -15.31 9.24 5.91
CA VAL A 97 -15.52 7.91 5.30
C VAL A 97 -15.29 7.94 3.78
N GLY A 98 -15.55 9.07 3.14
CA GLY A 98 -15.51 9.18 1.69
C GLY A 98 -16.70 8.53 1.00
N SER A 99 -16.57 8.30 -0.30
CA SER A 99 -17.66 7.82 -1.16
C SER A 99 -17.68 6.30 -1.33
N ILE A 100 -16.54 5.64 -1.12
CA ILE A 100 -16.35 4.20 -1.42
C ILE A 100 -15.82 3.40 -0.23
N GLY A 101 -15.67 4.01 0.95
CA GLY A 101 -15.08 3.40 2.15
C GLY A 101 -13.58 3.71 2.28
N PHE A 102 -12.94 3.04 3.24
CA PHE A 102 -11.52 3.23 3.56
C PHE A 102 -10.64 2.28 2.73
N GLU A 103 -9.74 2.87 1.92
CA GLU A 103 -8.81 2.14 1.07
C GLU A 103 -7.46 1.92 1.74
N ASP A 104 -6.87 0.74 1.50
CA ASP A 104 -5.48 0.40 1.83
C ASP A 104 -5.14 0.72 3.29
N VAL A 105 -5.98 0.23 4.22
CA VAL A 105 -5.78 0.40 5.66
C VAL A 105 -4.43 -0.20 6.06
N ARG A 106 -3.52 0.62 6.57
CA ARG A 106 -2.25 0.19 7.16
C ARG A 106 -2.38 0.16 8.65
N LEU A 107 -2.20 -1.01 9.24
CA LEU A 107 -2.21 -1.17 10.69
C LEU A 107 -0.92 -0.62 11.31
N PHE A 108 -1.03 0.00 12.45
CA PHE A 108 0.09 0.41 13.29
C PHE A 108 -0.39 0.56 14.73
N ARG A 109 0.54 0.56 15.68
CA ARG A 109 0.27 0.71 17.10
C ARG A 109 0.96 1.94 17.66
N THR A 110 0.28 2.61 18.59
CA THR A 110 0.89 3.64 19.44
C THR A 110 0.69 3.29 20.91
N ASP A 111 1.58 3.78 21.77
CA ASP A 111 1.48 3.55 23.23
C ASP A 111 0.22 4.20 23.78
N ARG A 112 -0.16 5.34 23.22
CA ARG A 112 -1.29 6.15 23.70
C ARG A 112 -2.67 5.64 23.28
N GLU A 113 -2.82 5.19 22.03
CA GLU A 113 -4.14 4.90 21.45
C GLU A 113 -4.28 3.42 21.03
N GLY A 114 -3.27 2.58 21.29
CA GLY A 114 -3.28 1.15 20.93
C GLY A 114 -3.22 0.91 19.42
N LEU A 115 -3.92 -0.13 18.95
CA LEU A 115 -3.98 -0.50 17.54
C LEU A 115 -4.85 0.47 16.75
N GLN A 116 -4.31 0.97 15.67
CA GLN A 116 -4.92 1.95 14.77
C GLN A 116 -4.75 1.53 13.32
N GLY A 117 -5.43 2.26 12.42
CA GLY A 117 -5.20 2.19 10.98
C GLY A 117 -4.98 3.58 10.40
N ILE A 118 -4.19 3.67 9.34
CA ILE A 118 -4.22 4.81 8.42
C ILE A 118 -4.72 4.34 7.06
N ALA A 119 -5.67 5.07 6.49
CA ALA A 119 -6.31 4.72 5.23
C ALA A 119 -6.44 5.92 4.30
N ALA A 120 -6.61 5.66 3.01
CA ALA A 120 -7.04 6.67 2.06
C ALA A 120 -8.57 6.71 2.00
N SER A 121 -9.14 7.91 2.06
CA SER A 121 -10.56 8.19 1.88
C SER A 121 -10.76 8.97 0.58
N LEU A 122 -11.53 8.40 -0.34
CA LEU A 122 -11.79 8.96 -1.67
C LEU A 122 -13.14 9.68 -1.70
N HIS A 123 -13.15 10.95 -2.10
CA HIS A 123 -14.36 11.79 -2.18
C HIS A 123 -14.76 12.03 -3.64
N LEU A 124 -15.72 11.25 -4.15
CA LEU A 124 -16.18 11.35 -5.54
C LEU A 124 -16.84 12.70 -5.88
N LYS A 125 -17.50 13.33 -4.91
CA LYS A 125 -18.20 14.62 -5.08
C LYS A 125 -17.36 15.86 -4.80
N ARG A 126 -16.14 15.66 -4.26
CA ARG A 126 -15.21 16.76 -4.00
C ARG A 126 -14.08 16.70 -5.01
N SER A 127 -14.00 17.68 -5.86
CA SER A 127 -12.88 17.83 -6.77
C SER A 127 -12.20 19.17 -6.56
N HIS A 128 -10.89 19.17 -6.63
CA HIS A 128 -10.09 20.38 -6.75
C HIS A 128 -9.46 20.37 -8.14
N ARG A 129 -9.77 21.39 -8.95
CA ARG A 129 -9.31 21.50 -10.35
C ARG A 129 -9.58 20.24 -11.19
N GLY A 130 -10.77 19.65 -11.04
CA GLY A 130 -11.18 18.44 -11.79
C GLY A 130 -10.58 17.13 -11.29
N LYS A 131 -9.74 17.13 -10.23
CA LYS A 131 -9.18 15.91 -9.63
C LYS A 131 -9.98 15.51 -8.39
N GLN A 132 -10.25 14.22 -8.24
CA GLN A 132 -10.89 13.68 -7.04
C GLN A 132 -10.04 13.96 -5.80
N LEU A 133 -10.68 14.38 -4.71
CA LEU A 133 -10.01 14.57 -3.44
C LEU A 133 -9.77 13.21 -2.77
N VAL A 134 -8.54 12.94 -2.41
CA VAL A 134 -8.13 11.77 -1.61
C VAL A 134 -7.43 12.28 -0.36
N GLU A 135 -7.94 11.92 0.80
CA GLU A 135 -7.39 12.33 2.10
C GLU A 135 -6.83 11.11 2.86
N GLN A 136 -5.78 11.31 3.64
CA GLN A 136 -5.34 10.33 4.62
C GLN A 136 -6.16 10.47 5.89
N VAL A 137 -6.62 9.36 6.43
CA VAL A 137 -7.48 9.29 7.60
C VAL A 137 -6.90 8.32 8.62
N VAL A 138 -6.75 8.77 9.87
CA VAL A 138 -6.41 7.89 11.00
C VAL A 138 -7.68 7.28 11.55
N LEU A 139 -7.68 5.97 11.68
CA LEU A 139 -8.79 5.16 12.16
C LEU A 139 -8.49 4.64 13.56
N SER A 140 -9.41 4.84 14.51
CA SER A 140 -9.37 4.15 15.81
C SER A 140 -10.29 2.94 15.75
N LEU A 141 -9.80 1.81 16.25
CA LEU A 141 -10.49 0.53 16.27
C LEU A 141 -10.90 0.19 17.72
N ASN A 142 -12.04 -0.47 17.89
CA ASN A 142 -12.42 -1.09 19.18
C ASN A 142 -11.89 -2.54 19.26
N ASP A 143 -12.19 -3.22 20.35
CA ASP A 143 -11.76 -4.61 20.59
C ASP A 143 -12.38 -5.61 19.58
N ASN A 144 -13.49 -5.28 18.96
CA ASN A 144 -14.13 -6.06 17.88
C ASN A 144 -13.62 -5.64 16.49
N TYR A 145 -12.61 -4.77 16.42
CA TYR A 145 -12.04 -4.20 15.20
C TYR A 145 -13.02 -3.33 14.40
N ASP A 146 -14.12 -2.88 14.97
CA ASP A 146 -14.99 -1.89 14.33
C ASP A 146 -14.30 -0.51 14.30
N ILE A 147 -14.52 0.23 13.24
CA ILE A 147 -13.98 1.58 13.08
C ILE A 147 -14.89 2.53 13.85
N ILE A 148 -14.43 2.95 15.04
CA ILE A 148 -15.20 3.80 15.97
C ILE A 148 -14.89 5.28 15.81
N LYS A 149 -13.78 5.63 15.19
CA LYS A 149 -13.37 7.02 14.92
C LYS A 149 -12.57 7.09 13.63
N ALA A 150 -12.84 8.11 12.84
CA ALA A 150 -12.12 8.43 11.64
C ALA A 150 -11.74 9.91 11.67
N ARG A 151 -10.43 10.21 11.63
CA ARG A 151 -9.90 11.56 11.73
C ARG A 151 -9.05 11.88 10.50
N PRO A 152 -9.54 12.72 9.58
CA PRO A 152 -8.73 13.19 8.46
C PRO A 152 -7.49 13.95 8.94
N ILE A 153 -6.34 13.66 8.35
CA ILE A 153 -5.12 14.42 8.57
C ILE A 153 -5.18 15.64 7.68
N ARG A 154 -5.27 16.82 8.28
CA ARG A 154 -5.37 18.10 7.58
C ARG A 154 -4.03 18.83 7.60
N GLY A 155 -3.62 19.34 6.44
CA GLY A 155 -2.39 20.12 6.30
C GLY A 155 -2.43 21.01 5.06
N GLY A 156 -1.37 21.75 4.80
CA GLY A 156 -1.25 22.66 3.65
C GLY A 156 -1.34 22.02 2.27
N TRP A 157 -1.49 20.70 2.20
CA TRP A 157 -1.68 19.88 0.98
C TRP A 157 -3.13 19.48 0.74
N SER A 158 -4.09 20.03 1.47
CA SER A 158 -5.52 19.67 1.40
C SER A 158 -6.13 19.68 -0.02
N ASN A 159 -5.42 20.28 -0.96
CA ASN A 159 -5.85 20.42 -2.36
C ASN A 159 -5.17 19.42 -3.31
N SER A 160 -4.38 18.47 -2.82
CA SER A 160 -3.74 17.43 -3.63
C SER A 160 -4.12 16.03 -3.13
N PRO A 161 -4.27 15.04 -4.05
CA PRO A 161 -4.53 13.67 -3.65
C PRO A 161 -3.42 13.14 -2.73
N GLN A 162 -3.80 12.63 -1.56
CA GLN A 162 -2.87 12.09 -0.55
C GLN A 162 -3.08 10.59 -0.41
N LYS A 163 -2.06 9.82 -0.72
CA LYS A 163 -2.05 8.35 -0.58
C LYS A 163 -0.70 7.85 -0.06
N ASN A 164 -0.73 6.66 0.53
CA ASN A 164 0.46 5.85 0.80
C ASN A 164 1.44 6.49 1.80
N TRP A 165 0.93 7.07 2.87
CA TRP A 165 1.75 7.49 4.00
C TRP A 165 2.13 6.26 4.81
N ALA A 166 3.40 6.14 5.19
CA ALA A 166 3.90 5.04 5.99
C ALA A 166 3.84 5.40 7.48
N PRO A 167 2.98 4.77 8.29
CA PRO A 167 2.95 5.00 9.72
C PRO A 167 4.17 4.36 10.39
N PHE A 168 4.68 5.00 11.44
CA PHE A 168 5.64 4.38 12.36
C PHE A 168 4.88 3.49 13.33
N ASP A 169 5.26 2.24 13.39
CA ASP A 169 4.69 1.27 14.32
C ASP A 169 5.40 1.29 15.67
N ASN A 170 4.66 1.00 16.75
CA ASN A 170 5.16 0.95 18.12
C ASN A 170 5.89 2.23 18.55
N CYS A 171 5.23 3.36 18.36
CA CYS A 171 5.68 4.69 18.77
C CYS A 171 4.76 5.29 19.83
N ALA A 172 5.29 6.24 20.61
CA ALA A 172 4.51 6.92 21.64
C ALA A 172 3.27 7.63 21.05
N GLU A 173 3.43 8.30 19.92
CA GLU A 173 2.37 9.02 19.22
C GLU A 173 2.40 8.69 17.71
N ALA A 174 1.23 8.78 17.06
CA ALA A 174 1.08 8.54 15.64
C ALA A 174 1.87 9.56 14.81
N ARG A 175 2.75 9.06 13.96
CA ARG A 175 3.55 9.84 13.01
C ARG A 175 3.69 9.08 11.69
N PHE A 176 3.84 9.80 10.61
CA PHE A 176 3.75 9.26 9.26
C PHE A 176 4.87 9.81 8.37
N LEU A 177 5.53 8.93 7.66
CA LEU A 177 6.48 9.30 6.62
C LEU A 177 5.72 9.49 5.31
N TYR A 178 5.78 10.71 4.77
CA TYR A 178 5.12 11.10 3.52
C TYR A 178 6.01 10.90 2.29
N ALA A 179 7.23 11.41 2.35
CA ALA A 179 8.22 11.31 1.27
C ALA A 179 9.49 10.67 1.83
N ILE A 180 9.82 9.49 1.32
CA ILE A 180 10.94 8.68 1.81
C ILE A 180 12.27 9.37 1.52
N ASP A 181 12.45 9.83 0.28
CA ASP A 181 13.66 10.49 -0.21
C ASP A 181 13.99 11.80 0.54
N LYS A 182 12.95 12.51 0.98
CA LYS A 182 13.07 13.82 1.65
C LYS A 182 12.98 13.74 3.17
N GLY A 183 12.65 12.59 3.73
CA GLY A 183 12.45 12.43 5.16
C GLY A 183 11.29 13.25 5.72
N THR A 184 10.27 13.52 4.91
CA THR A 184 9.15 14.38 5.32
C THR A 184 8.21 13.65 6.25
N LEU A 185 8.13 14.09 7.51
CA LEU A 185 7.27 13.50 8.55
C LEU A 185 6.10 14.41 8.89
N PHE A 186 4.96 13.75 9.19
CA PHE A 186 3.78 14.41 9.74
C PHE A 186 3.29 13.70 11.00
N ASP A 187 2.76 14.47 11.95
CA ASP A 187 1.99 13.91 13.07
C ASP A 187 0.50 13.72 12.69
N ALA A 188 -0.27 13.14 13.60
CA ALA A 188 -1.70 12.92 13.39
C ALA A 188 -2.54 14.20 13.25
N ARG A 189 -1.98 15.37 13.56
CA ARG A 189 -2.62 16.69 13.36
C ARG A 189 -2.28 17.29 12.00
N GLY A 190 -1.36 16.66 11.27
CA GLY A 190 -0.86 17.17 9.99
C GLY A 190 0.22 18.22 10.15
N ALA A 191 0.78 18.37 11.34
CA ALA A 191 1.93 19.24 11.55
C ALA A 191 3.20 18.58 11.00
N LEU A 192 3.99 19.34 10.26
CA LEU A 192 5.28 18.90 9.76
C LEU A 192 6.24 18.68 10.94
N ARG A 193 6.81 17.49 11.04
CA ARG A 193 7.80 17.11 12.05
C ARG A 193 9.01 16.54 11.34
N GLY A 194 10.16 17.11 11.53
CA GLY A 194 11.40 16.52 11.07
C GLY A 194 12.24 17.41 10.18
N ALA A 195 13.47 16.97 10.07
CA ALA A 195 14.69 17.53 9.52
C ALA A 195 14.63 18.99 9.05
N ASP A 196 15.58 19.80 9.49
CA ASP A 196 15.76 21.24 9.29
C ASP A 196 15.80 21.74 7.84
N THR A 197 15.18 21.04 6.94
CA THR A 197 15.07 21.43 5.54
C THR A 197 13.62 21.69 5.18
N ILE A 198 13.22 22.95 5.30
CA ILE A 198 12.04 23.48 4.61
C ILE A 198 12.32 23.41 3.11
N VAL A 199 12.13 22.25 2.51
CA VAL A 199 12.06 22.16 1.06
C VAL A 199 10.66 22.64 0.67
N ARG A 200 10.57 23.90 0.26
CA ARG A 200 9.39 24.40 -0.45
C ARG A 200 9.13 23.41 -1.60
N PRO A 201 7.90 22.90 -1.79
CA PRO A 201 7.61 22.02 -2.90
C PRO A 201 8.03 22.75 -4.18
N SER A 202 8.98 22.17 -4.90
CA SER A 202 9.35 22.65 -6.23
C SER A 202 8.10 22.59 -7.10
N THR A 203 7.62 23.74 -7.57
CA THR A 203 6.48 23.88 -8.45
C THR A 203 6.77 23.37 -9.88
N ARG A 204 7.97 22.78 -10.10
CA ARG A 204 8.43 22.28 -11.40
C ARG A 204 8.79 20.78 -11.38
N GLY A 205 7.95 19.95 -10.78
CA GLY A 205 7.99 18.50 -11.03
C GLY A 205 7.03 18.18 -12.16
N ARG A 206 7.52 17.60 -13.26
CA ARG A 206 6.66 17.02 -14.30
C ARG A 206 5.71 16.06 -13.64
N GLN A 207 4.39 16.38 -13.67
CA GLN A 207 3.37 15.46 -13.18
C GLN A 207 3.42 14.19 -14.03
N PRO A 208 3.36 12.99 -13.43
CA PRO A 208 3.11 11.79 -14.21
C PRO A 208 1.78 11.97 -14.96
N TYR A 209 1.81 11.67 -16.24
CA TYR A 209 0.64 11.69 -17.11
C TYR A 209 -0.44 10.78 -16.53
N VAL A 210 -1.60 11.35 -16.21
CA VAL A 210 -2.82 10.60 -15.87
C VAL A 210 -3.61 10.48 -17.16
N PRO A 211 -3.89 9.25 -17.65
CA PRO A 211 -4.70 9.07 -18.86
C PRO A 211 -6.10 9.68 -18.67
N ASP A 212 -6.61 10.27 -19.71
CA ASP A 212 -7.93 10.89 -19.81
C ASP A 212 -9.04 9.89 -19.43
N ASP A 213 -10.00 10.28 -18.60
CA ASP A 213 -11.07 9.41 -18.09
C ASP A 213 -11.94 8.81 -19.23
N HIS A 214 -12.00 9.44 -20.39
CA HIS A 214 -12.68 8.91 -21.58
C HIS A 214 -12.05 7.62 -22.15
N VAL A 215 -10.81 7.30 -21.82
CA VAL A 215 -10.19 6.01 -22.17
C VAL A 215 -10.66 4.91 -21.22
N ARG A 216 -10.99 5.27 -19.96
CA ARG A 216 -11.56 4.33 -18.97
C ARG A 216 -12.99 3.92 -19.31
N GLU A 217 -13.84 4.84 -19.74
CA GLU A 217 -15.24 4.54 -20.05
C GLU A 217 -15.37 3.58 -21.25
N ARG A 218 -14.58 3.76 -22.30
CA ARG A 218 -14.60 2.85 -23.47
C ARG A 218 -14.02 1.47 -23.19
N ALA A 219 -13.17 1.32 -22.20
CA ALA A 219 -12.66 0.01 -21.76
C ALA A 219 -13.69 -0.74 -20.91
N VAL A 220 -14.53 -0.01 -20.15
CA VAL A 220 -15.59 -0.58 -19.31
C VAL A 220 -16.77 -1.10 -20.15
N GLU A 221 -17.15 -0.41 -21.22
CA GLU A 221 -18.22 -0.88 -22.13
C GLU A 221 -17.89 -2.19 -22.85
N ARG A 222 -16.60 -2.48 -23.09
CA ARG A 222 -16.14 -3.72 -23.74
C ARG A 222 -15.92 -4.90 -22.79
N ALA A 223 -16.03 -4.73 -21.49
CA ALA A 223 -15.71 -5.76 -20.49
C ALA A 223 -16.97 -6.46 -19.91
N ASN A 224 -18.16 -6.18 -20.44
CA ASN A 224 -19.41 -6.70 -19.89
C ASN A 224 -19.77 -8.17 -20.31
N ASP A 225 -18.96 -8.82 -21.16
CA ASP A 225 -19.11 -10.23 -21.46
C ASP A 225 -18.21 -11.07 -20.55
N SER A 226 -18.82 -11.58 -19.47
CA SER A 226 -18.14 -12.00 -18.24
C SER A 226 -17.26 -13.24 -18.32
N GLU A 227 -17.46 -14.14 -19.24
CA GLU A 227 -16.71 -15.40 -19.34
C GLU A 227 -15.63 -15.35 -20.42
N GLU A 228 -15.92 -14.79 -21.57
CA GLU A 228 -14.93 -14.51 -22.63
C GLU A 228 -13.83 -13.53 -22.19
N ALA A 229 -14.17 -12.55 -21.34
CA ALA A 229 -13.17 -11.63 -20.79
C ALA A 229 -12.20 -12.33 -19.84
N ARG A 230 -12.67 -13.34 -19.07
CA ARG A 230 -11.82 -14.20 -18.22
C ARG A 230 -10.88 -15.08 -19.05
N GLU A 231 -11.38 -15.68 -20.11
CA GLU A 231 -10.58 -16.50 -21.01
C GLU A 231 -9.58 -15.66 -21.82
N ARG A 232 -9.96 -14.47 -22.30
CA ARG A 232 -9.07 -13.54 -22.97
C ARG A 232 -7.97 -13.02 -22.04
N ALA A 233 -8.30 -12.72 -20.77
CA ALA A 233 -7.31 -12.32 -19.76
C ALA A 233 -6.36 -13.48 -19.45
N ALA A 234 -6.84 -14.72 -19.37
CA ALA A 234 -6.03 -15.92 -19.18
C ALA A 234 -5.13 -16.21 -20.39
N ARG A 235 -5.63 -16.03 -21.63
CA ARG A 235 -4.82 -16.14 -22.86
C ARG A 235 -3.77 -15.04 -22.93
N LYS A 236 -4.11 -13.78 -22.64
CA LYS A 236 -3.13 -12.68 -22.57
C LYS A 236 -2.03 -12.92 -21.54
N ARG A 237 -2.34 -13.58 -20.40
CA ARG A 237 -1.32 -14.02 -19.44
C ARG A 237 -0.34 -15.03 -20.07
N ARG A 238 -0.81 -16.00 -20.84
CA ARG A 238 0.06 -16.99 -21.50
C ARG A 238 0.92 -16.36 -22.58
N ASP A 239 0.38 -15.41 -23.32
CA ASP A 239 1.11 -14.73 -24.40
C ASP A 239 2.08 -13.67 -23.88
N SER A 240 1.82 -13.05 -22.72
CA SER A 240 2.75 -12.08 -22.09
C SER A 240 3.92 -12.77 -21.38
N ASP A 241 3.78 -14.05 -21.02
CA ASP A 241 4.87 -14.83 -20.43
C ASP A 241 6.04 -15.07 -21.39
N HIS A 242 5.84 -14.84 -22.70
CA HIS A 242 6.84 -15.18 -23.73
C HIS A 242 7.56 -13.97 -24.35
N SER A 243 7.24 -12.72 -24.02
CA SER A 243 7.75 -11.62 -24.84
C SER A 243 8.29 -10.35 -24.16
N HIS A 244 8.26 -10.21 -22.85
CA HIS A 244 8.74 -8.93 -22.26
C HIS A 244 9.68 -9.11 -21.07
N HIS A 245 10.88 -9.62 -21.33
CA HIS A 245 12.06 -9.15 -20.61
C HIS A 245 12.35 -7.72 -21.10
N ALA A 246 11.56 -6.75 -20.70
CA ALA A 246 11.99 -5.38 -20.80
C ALA A 246 13.24 -5.28 -19.92
N VAL A 247 14.40 -5.22 -20.56
CA VAL A 247 15.66 -4.85 -19.90
C VAL A 247 15.45 -3.42 -19.44
N VAL A 248 14.97 -3.27 -18.23
CA VAL A 248 14.95 -1.96 -17.58
C VAL A 248 16.41 -1.68 -17.27
N THR A 249 17.03 -0.87 -18.09
CA THR A 249 18.33 -0.28 -17.82
C THR A 249 18.31 0.31 -16.42
N GLU A 250 19.39 0.13 -15.67
CA GLU A 250 19.53 0.72 -14.33
C GLU A 250 19.09 2.19 -14.38
N PRO A 251 18.22 2.64 -13.50
CA PRO A 251 17.78 4.03 -13.49
C PRO A 251 19.02 4.91 -13.30
N GLN A 252 19.33 5.71 -14.29
CA GLN A 252 20.37 6.73 -14.16
C GLN A 252 19.84 7.81 -13.20
N GLY A 253 20.51 8.01 -12.10
CA GLY A 253 20.13 8.93 -11.03
C GLY A 253 19.88 8.23 -9.69
N SER A 254 19.45 8.97 -8.70
CA SER A 254 19.08 8.44 -7.38
C SER A 254 17.75 7.68 -7.49
N TRP A 255 17.81 6.37 -7.74
CA TRP A 255 16.67 5.45 -7.93
C TRP A 255 15.67 5.43 -6.76
N TYR A 256 16.01 6.01 -5.62
CA TYR A 256 15.15 6.21 -4.47
C TYR A 256 14.37 7.54 -4.50
N GLU A 257 14.60 8.40 -5.48
CA GLU A 257 13.83 9.62 -5.66
C GLU A 257 12.38 9.33 -6.05
N GLY A 258 11.46 10.00 -5.38
CA GLY A 258 10.03 9.84 -5.64
C GLY A 258 9.41 8.56 -5.09
N LEU A 259 10.15 7.78 -4.28
CA LEU A 259 9.59 6.64 -3.57
C LEU A 259 8.47 7.08 -2.63
N ARG A 260 7.37 6.33 -2.69
CA ARG A 260 6.22 6.48 -1.80
C ARG A 260 6.17 5.33 -0.79
N GLY A 261 5.53 5.58 0.35
CA GLY A 261 5.33 4.53 1.35
C GLY A 261 4.47 3.38 0.81
N GLY A 262 4.83 2.18 1.16
CA GLY A 262 4.05 0.96 0.96
C GLY A 262 3.55 0.45 2.30
N THR A 263 4.45 -0.10 3.12
CA THR A 263 4.12 -0.68 4.43
C THR A 263 4.20 0.36 5.55
N GLN A 264 3.79 -0.03 6.77
CA GLN A 264 4.21 0.65 7.99
C GLN A 264 5.73 0.50 8.18
N LEU A 265 6.30 1.37 9.00
CA LEU A 265 7.69 1.37 9.43
C LEU A 265 7.80 0.59 10.73
N VAL A 266 8.47 -0.55 10.69
CA VAL A 266 8.67 -1.43 11.84
C VAL A 266 10.07 -1.27 12.42
N ARG A 267 10.20 -1.26 13.74
CA ARG A 267 11.50 -1.12 14.40
C ARG A 267 12.42 -2.29 14.05
N ALA A 268 13.59 -1.99 13.50
CA ALA A 268 14.61 -2.94 13.09
C ALA A 268 15.95 -2.74 13.84
N GLY A 269 15.98 -1.83 14.83
CA GLY A 269 17.15 -1.50 15.64
C GLY A 269 16.83 -0.41 16.64
N GLN A 270 17.85 0.05 17.40
CA GLN A 270 17.65 1.05 18.46
C GLN A 270 17.08 2.36 17.91
N ASP A 271 17.58 2.87 16.79
CA ASP A 271 17.12 4.10 16.13
C ASP A 271 16.93 3.89 14.63
N ALA A 272 16.41 2.71 14.25
CA ALA A 272 16.19 2.36 12.86
C ALA A 272 14.82 1.71 12.66
N TRP A 273 14.11 2.17 11.64
CA TRP A 273 12.83 1.61 11.19
C TRP A 273 12.97 1.13 9.75
N LEU A 274 12.55 -0.11 9.54
CA LEU A 274 12.51 -0.76 8.24
C LEU A 274 11.12 -0.57 7.62
N GLY A 275 11.08 -0.30 6.33
CA GLY A 275 9.87 -0.24 5.53
C GLY A 275 10.08 -0.74 4.12
N ILE A 276 8.98 -0.95 3.40
CA ILE A 276 8.98 -1.14 1.95
C ILE A 276 8.29 0.07 1.33
N GLY A 277 9.02 0.76 0.47
CA GLY A 277 8.50 1.78 -0.43
C GLY A 277 8.23 1.22 -1.82
N HIS A 278 7.53 1.98 -2.63
CA HIS A 278 7.30 1.64 -4.02
C HIS A 278 7.53 2.84 -4.94
N ALA A 279 7.96 2.54 -6.15
CA ALA A 279 7.87 3.44 -7.29
C ALA A 279 6.92 2.84 -8.33
N MET A 280 6.36 3.70 -9.16
CA MET A 280 5.43 3.32 -10.21
C MET A 280 5.89 3.91 -11.54
N THR A 281 5.86 3.10 -12.58
CA THR A 281 6.07 3.55 -13.96
C THR A 281 5.03 2.96 -14.90
N PHE A 282 4.97 3.49 -16.10
CA PHE A 282 4.16 2.94 -17.19
C PHE A 282 5.09 2.46 -18.31
N VAL A 283 4.91 1.22 -18.74
CA VAL A 283 5.55 0.65 -19.92
C VAL A 283 4.42 0.17 -20.84
N ASP A 284 4.38 0.63 -22.07
CA ASP A 284 3.33 0.31 -23.04
C ASP A 284 1.88 0.49 -22.50
N LYS A 285 1.68 1.57 -21.76
CA LYS A 285 0.40 1.90 -21.06
C LYS A 285 0.03 0.96 -19.92
N LEU A 286 0.84 -0.05 -19.63
CA LEU A 286 0.67 -0.92 -18.47
C LEU A 286 1.38 -0.33 -17.27
N LYS A 287 0.74 -0.46 -16.11
CA LYS A 287 1.23 0.04 -14.84
C LYS A 287 2.16 -0.98 -14.20
N TYR A 288 3.36 -0.56 -13.82
CA TYR A 288 4.34 -1.37 -13.12
C TYR A 288 4.70 -0.75 -11.79
N TYR A 289 4.81 -1.58 -10.75
CA TYR A 289 5.34 -1.21 -9.46
C TYR A 289 6.66 -1.94 -9.22
N TRP A 290 7.60 -1.22 -8.57
CA TRP A 290 8.77 -1.83 -7.96
C TRP A 290 8.79 -1.49 -6.49
N HIS A 291 9.36 -2.38 -5.71
CA HIS A 291 9.45 -2.26 -4.27
C HIS A 291 10.90 -2.11 -3.85
N VAL A 292 11.12 -1.36 -2.79
CA VAL A 292 12.45 -1.06 -2.25
C VAL A 292 12.38 -1.20 -0.74
N TRP A 293 13.23 -2.05 -0.18
CA TRP A 293 13.49 -2.02 1.25
C TRP A 293 14.23 -0.74 1.60
N TYR A 294 13.86 -0.08 2.68
CA TYR A 294 14.56 1.10 3.15
C TYR A 294 14.58 1.20 4.66
N LEU A 295 15.67 1.78 5.21
CA LEU A 295 15.79 2.15 6.62
C LEU A 295 15.72 3.66 6.76
N VAL A 296 14.99 4.10 7.78
CA VAL A 296 14.96 5.49 8.23
C VAL A 296 15.27 5.56 9.72
N ASN A 297 15.84 6.69 10.16
CA ASN A 297 15.99 6.96 11.60
C ASN A 297 14.70 7.53 12.21
N ALA A 298 14.70 7.80 13.51
CA ALA A 298 13.56 8.39 14.22
C ALA A 298 13.11 9.76 13.67
N ARG A 299 13.96 10.46 12.95
CA ARG A 299 13.64 11.74 12.29
C ARG A 299 13.12 11.56 10.88
N GLY A 300 12.93 10.31 10.41
CA GLY A 300 12.49 9.98 9.06
C GLY A 300 13.57 10.13 8.00
N ALA A 301 14.80 10.42 8.37
CA ALA A 301 15.89 10.53 7.41
C ALA A 301 16.25 9.15 6.85
N LEU A 302 16.27 9.03 5.52
CA LEU A 302 16.66 7.83 4.81
C LEU A 302 18.15 7.54 5.06
N MET A 303 18.42 6.35 5.59
CA MET A 303 19.76 5.88 5.94
C MET A 303 20.33 4.94 4.89
N SER A 304 19.52 3.99 4.45
CA SER A 304 19.91 2.99 3.46
C SER A 304 18.70 2.46 2.71
N ALA A 305 18.95 1.89 1.53
CA ALA A 305 17.90 1.29 0.72
C ALA A 305 18.45 0.13 -0.13
N SER A 306 17.59 -0.84 -0.50
CA SER A 306 17.92 -1.91 -1.42
C SER A 306 17.79 -1.45 -2.87
N TYR A 307 18.26 -2.24 -3.81
CA TYR A 307 17.84 -2.09 -5.20
C TYR A 307 16.33 -2.38 -5.36
N PRO A 308 15.71 -1.82 -6.40
CA PRO A 308 14.32 -2.13 -6.75
C PRO A 308 14.12 -3.62 -7.04
N MET A 309 13.02 -4.17 -6.54
CA MET A 309 12.66 -5.57 -6.71
C MET A 309 11.16 -5.75 -6.98
N LYS A 310 10.79 -6.92 -7.46
CA LYS A 310 9.43 -7.41 -7.54
C LYS A 310 9.17 -8.45 -6.44
N LEU A 311 7.98 -8.39 -5.82
CA LEU A 311 7.60 -9.31 -4.74
C LEU A 311 6.97 -10.61 -5.28
N ALA A 312 6.38 -10.56 -6.47
CA ALA A 312 5.80 -11.68 -7.16
C ALA A 312 6.31 -11.76 -8.61
N PRO A 313 6.32 -12.93 -9.24
CA PRO A 313 6.83 -13.08 -10.61
C PRO A 313 5.99 -12.29 -11.64
N ASN A 314 4.68 -12.22 -11.46
CA ASN A 314 3.75 -11.63 -12.42
C ASN A 314 2.72 -10.75 -11.74
N GLY A 315 2.15 -9.80 -12.49
CA GLY A 315 1.04 -8.94 -12.06
C GLY A 315 1.47 -7.58 -11.53
N ILE A 316 0.46 -6.79 -11.16
CA ILE A 316 0.60 -5.51 -10.47
C ILE A 316 0.60 -5.81 -8.97
N GLU A 317 1.72 -5.63 -8.32
CA GLU A 317 1.89 -5.95 -6.90
C GLU A 317 2.00 -4.68 -6.06
N PHE A 318 1.48 -4.74 -4.82
CA PHE A 318 1.51 -3.61 -3.91
C PHE A 318 1.67 -4.04 -2.46
N ALA A 319 2.84 -3.74 -1.85
CA ALA A 319 3.09 -4.00 -0.44
C ALA A 319 2.34 -2.99 0.44
N VAL A 320 1.60 -3.49 1.45
CA VAL A 320 0.78 -2.66 2.33
C VAL A 320 1.10 -2.86 3.80
N GLY A 321 1.53 -4.04 4.21
CA GLY A 321 1.84 -4.34 5.59
C GLY A 321 3.16 -5.07 5.77
N MET A 322 3.80 -4.87 6.93
CA MET A 322 5.01 -5.56 7.34
C MET A 322 5.02 -5.76 8.85
N ALA A 323 5.57 -6.87 9.30
CA ALA A 323 5.83 -7.13 10.72
C ALA A 323 7.15 -7.86 10.88
N ILE A 324 7.76 -7.72 12.05
CA ILE A 324 8.99 -8.41 12.44
C ILE A 324 8.72 -9.18 13.74
N ASP A 325 9.08 -10.47 13.75
CA ASP A 325 9.02 -11.36 14.91
C ASP A 325 10.39 -12.06 15.06
N GLY A 326 11.21 -11.56 15.96
CA GLY A 326 12.61 -11.96 16.06
C GLY A 326 13.39 -11.67 14.77
N ASP A 327 13.93 -12.69 14.12
CA ASP A 327 14.59 -12.58 12.80
C ASP A 327 13.60 -12.75 11.63
N ARG A 328 12.35 -13.13 11.88
CA ARG A 328 11.34 -13.34 10.83
C ARG A 328 10.75 -12.02 10.38
N VAL A 329 10.90 -11.67 9.12
CA VAL A 329 10.24 -10.54 8.46
C VAL A 329 9.08 -11.07 7.62
N VAL A 330 7.91 -10.50 7.83
CA VAL A 330 6.67 -10.85 7.13
C VAL A 330 6.15 -9.62 6.42
N VAL A 331 5.92 -9.75 5.13
CA VAL A 331 5.36 -8.69 4.27
C VAL A 331 4.04 -9.15 3.70
N SER A 332 3.02 -8.33 3.83
CA SER A 332 1.74 -8.57 3.16
C SER A 332 1.57 -7.66 1.96
N PHE A 333 1.13 -8.23 0.85
CA PHE A 333 0.97 -7.51 -0.42
C PHE A 333 -0.18 -8.06 -1.26
N GLY A 334 -0.76 -7.17 -2.07
CA GLY A 334 -1.77 -7.52 -3.07
C GLY A 334 -1.14 -7.81 -4.42
N VAL A 335 -1.82 -8.62 -5.24
CA VAL A 335 -1.48 -8.84 -6.64
C VAL A 335 -2.72 -8.64 -7.49
N ASP A 336 -2.63 -7.83 -8.54
CA ASP A 336 -3.68 -7.56 -9.54
C ASP A 336 -5.02 -7.07 -8.93
N ASP A 337 -4.98 -6.41 -7.77
CA ASP A 337 -6.16 -6.02 -6.99
C ASP A 337 -7.16 -7.18 -6.80
N MET A 338 -6.66 -8.42 -6.70
CA MET A 338 -7.45 -9.64 -6.67
C MET A 338 -6.97 -10.68 -5.66
N GLU A 339 -5.69 -10.69 -5.37
CA GLU A 339 -5.06 -11.67 -4.51
C GLU A 339 -4.41 -10.99 -3.30
N SER A 340 -4.43 -11.67 -2.16
CA SER A 340 -3.74 -11.29 -0.94
C SER A 340 -2.65 -12.29 -0.62
N ARG A 341 -1.42 -11.84 -0.46
CA ARG A 341 -0.25 -12.71 -0.25
C ARG A 341 0.57 -12.27 0.95
N ILE A 342 1.27 -13.25 1.53
CA ILE A 342 2.31 -13.06 2.53
C ILE A 342 3.63 -13.51 1.91
N GLY A 343 4.67 -12.68 2.05
CA GLY A 343 6.05 -13.02 1.78
C GLY A 343 6.85 -13.08 3.07
N GLU A 344 7.71 -14.07 3.23
CA GLU A 344 8.51 -14.30 4.44
C GLU A 344 9.99 -14.38 4.11
N THR A 345 10.80 -13.78 4.98
CA THR A 345 12.27 -13.83 4.91
C THR A 345 12.87 -13.58 6.29
N SER A 346 14.21 -13.54 6.39
CA SER A 346 14.89 -13.14 7.61
C SER A 346 15.28 -11.65 7.60
N LEU A 347 15.30 -11.04 8.77
CA LEU A 347 15.77 -9.65 8.93
C LEU A 347 17.23 -9.51 8.48
N ALA A 348 18.08 -10.50 8.84
CA ALA A 348 19.46 -10.53 8.42
C ALA A 348 19.59 -10.50 6.88
N ALA A 349 18.80 -11.30 6.17
CA ALA A 349 18.80 -11.30 4.70
C ALA A 349 18.37 -9.95 4.10
N VAL A 350 17.32 -9.33 4.66
CA VAL A 350 16.88 -8.00 4.23
C VAL A 350 17.99 -6.97 4.44
N LEU A 351 18.57 -6.90 5.64
CA LEU A 351 19.62 -5.94 5.97
C LEU A 351 20.84 -6.09 5.07
N ALA A 352 21.19 -7.32 4.67
CA ALA A 352 22.29 -7.58 3.74
C ALA A 352 22.07 -6.99 2.32
N THR A 353 20.83 -6.71 1.94
CA THR A 353 20.54 -6.07 0.64
C THR A 353 20.66 -4.55 0.67
N LEU A 354 20.72 -3.95 1.86
CA LEU A 354 20.68 -2.51 2.03
C LEU A 354 22.06 -1.88 1.75
N ARG A 355 22.03 -0.76 1.07
CA ARG A 355 23.21 0.05 0.72
C ARG A 355 23.05 1.43 1.35
N SER A 356 24.12 1.89 1.99
CA SER A 356 24.17 3.24 2.58
C SER A 356 23.94 4.30 1.50
N ILE A 357 23.09 5.26 1.81
CA ILE A 357 22.84 6.40 0.95
C ILE A 357 23.83 7.50 1.36
N GLN A 358 24.86 7.67 0.55
CA GLN A 358 25.75 8.83 0.68
C GLN A 358 24.97 10.06 0.19
N ARG A 359 24.55 10.92 1.11
CA ARG A 359 24.12 12.26 0.72
C ARG A 359 25.39 13.01 0.32
N SER A 360 25.53 13.41 -0.92
CA SER A 360 26.46 14.44 -1.28
C SER A 360 26.09 15.68 -0.46
N VAL A 361 26.95 16.05 0.47
CA VAL A 361 26.87 17.33 1.16
C VAL A 361 27.15 18.38 0.08
N ALA A 362 26.07 19.03 -0.41
CA ALA A 362 26.16 20.17 -1.29
C ALA A 362 26.25 21.44 -0.46
#